data_10a67b0c4ac7be25556625ffe46aaa71
#
_entry.id   10a67b0c4ac7be25556625ffe46aaa71
#
_cell.length_a   1.000
_cell.length_b   1.000
_cell.length_c   1.000
_cell.angle_alpha   90.00
_cell.angle_beta   90.00
_cell.angle_gamma   90.00
#
_symmetry.space_group_name_H-M   'P 1'
#
loop_
_entity.id
_entity.type
_entity.pdbx_description
1 polymer ?
#
loop_
_entity_poly.entity_id
_entity_poly.type
_entity_poly.pdbx_seq_one_letter_code
_entity_poly.pdbx_strand_id
1 'polypeptide(L)'
;MYETRKEAADACKYEAATAERFSTAAIRKASEGQCSAAWRLADQARMAARCAMQAHEALWALVGEDMTEAEFDAFEKAEIAQISAGRAERAAAAAVEKLNAAQHGLPPKLDALCEQTGTRPEGIKALMAYYTENSGWTEQQAVEHIEKLFEDGTVEALKMLK
;
A
#
# COMPACT_ATOMS: atom_id res chain seq x y z
N MET A 1 20.08 -13.41 6.77
CA MET A 1 19.91 -14.79 6.22
C MET A 1 19.61 -15.66 7.42
N TYR A 2 18.55 -16.44 7.39
CA TYR A 2 18.17 -17.33 8.50
C TYR A 2 18.98 -18.63 8.42
N GLU A 3 19.49 -19.11 9.54
CA GLU A 3 20.33 -20.32 9.59
C GLU A 3 19.48 -21.56 9.90
N THR A 4 18.33 -21.40 10.55
CA THR A 4 17.45 -22.48 10.96
C THR A 4 16.01 -22.25 10.57
N ARG A 5 15.24 -23.33 10.39
CA ARG A 5 13.79 -23.31 10.15
C ARG A 5 13.05 -22.57 11.25
N LYS A 6 13.47 -22.77 12.52
CA LYS A 6 12.86 -22.12 13.67
C LYS A 6 13.02 -20.58 13.59
N GLU A 7 14.22 -20.11 13.30
CA GLU A 7 14.47 -18.66 13.17
C GLU A 7 13.62 -18.05 12.05
N ALA A 8 13.52 -18.68 10.89
CA ALA A 8 12.71 -18.22 9.79
C ALA A 8 11.21 -18.20 10.14
N ALA A 9 10.69 -19.24 10.80
CA ALA A 9 9.31 -19.31 11.24
C ALA A 9 8.98 -18.27 12.32
N ASP A 10 9.85 -18.05 13.29
CA ASP A 10 9.67 -17.06 14.35
C ASP A 10 9.74 -15.63 13.79
N ALA A 11 10.66 -15.37 12.86
CA ALA A 11 10.74 -14.10 12.15
C ALA A 11 9.47 -13.82 11.33
N CYS A 12 8.96 -14.80 10.60
CA CYS A 12 7.71 -14.67 9.84
C CYS A 12 6.54 -14.28 10.75
N LYS A 13 6.37 -14.95 11.88
CA LYS A 13 5.32 -14.67 12.86
C LYS A 13 5.46 -13.27 13.48
N TYR A 14 6.68 -12.89 13.84
CA TYR A 14 6.98 -11.57 14.41
C TYR A 14 6.64 -10.44 13.43
N GLU A 15 7.11 -10.56 12.20
CA GLU A 15 6.85 -9.56 11.16
C GLU A 15 5.38 -9.49 10.76
N ALA A 16 4.68 -10.62 10.75
CA ALA A 16 3.24 -10.65 10.51
C ALA A 16 2.46 -9.92 11.61
N ALA A 17 2.77 -10.18 12.88
CA ALA A 17 2.16 -9.47 14.00
C ALA A 17 2.47 -7.96 13.98
N THR A 18 3.66 -7.59 13.51
CA THR A 18 4.07 -6.20 13.32
C THR A 18 3.26 -5.54 12.20
N ALA A 19 3.05 -6.21 11.07
CA ALA A 19 2.20 -5.73 9.99
C ALA A 19 0.75 -5.49 10.45
N GLU A 20 0.18 -6.41 11.23
CA GLU A 20 -1.17 -6.27 11.79
C GLU A 20 -1.28 -5.05 12.73
N ARG A 21 -0.30 -4.85 13.60
CA ARG A 21 -0.26 -3.69 14.51
C ARG A 21 -0.23 -2.36 13.75
N PHE A 22 0.66 -2.24 12.78
CA PHE A 22 0.76 -1.03 11.96
C PHE A 22 -0.49 -0.81 11.11
N SER A 23 -1.06 -1.87 10.55
CA SER A 23 -2.31 -1.81 9.80
C SER A 23 -3.46 -1.28 10.66
N THR A 24 -3.66 -1.86 11.84
CA THR A 24 -4.70 -1.41 12.78
C THR A 24 -4.52 0.06 13.16
N ALA A 25 -3.27 0.47 13.41
CA ALA A 25 -2.96 1.87 13.72
C ALA A 25 -3.20 2.79 12.51
N ALA A 26 -2.85 2.37 11.29
CA ALA A 26 -3.10 3.12 10.07
C ALA A 26 -4.59 3.34 9.82
N ILE A 27 -5.40 2.30 9.96
CA ILE A 27 -6.86 2.37 9.82
C ILE A 27 -7.47 3.33 10.84
N ARG A 28 -7.02 3.27 12.10
CA ARG A 28 -7.46 4.20 13.14
C ARG A 28 -7.09 5.65 12.80
N LYS A 29 -5.83 5.90 12.37
CA LYS A 29 -5.40 7.25 11.98
C LYS A 29 -6.15 7.77 10.75
N ALA A 30 -6.47 6.90 9.81
CA ALA A 30 -7.33 7.24 8.67
C ALA A 30 -8.74 7.64 9.12
N SER A 31 -9.35 6.92 10.06
CA SER A 31 -10.67 7.27 10.60
C SER A 31 -10.67 8.59 11.41
N GLU A 32 -9.52 8.98 11.96
CA GLU A 32 -9.30 10.25 12.65
C GLU A 32 -8.97 11.42 11.67
N GLY A 33 -8.93 11.16 10.36
CA GLY A 33 -8.58 12.16 9.35
C GLY A 33 -7.10 12.55 9.30
N GLN A 34 -6.22 11.79 9.97
CA GLN A 34 -4.79 12.09 10.08
C GLN A 34 -3.99 11.45 8.93
N CYS A 35 -4.10 12.03 7.72
CA CYS A 35 -3.58 11.46 6.48
C CYS A 35 -2.08 11.09 6.55
N SER A 36 -1.21 12.02 6.92
CA SER A 36 0.24 11.78 6.97
C SER A 36 0.65 10.70 7.97
N ALA A 37 -0.07 10.59 9.10
CA ALA A 37 0.18 9.55 10.10
C ALA A 37 -0.32 8.19 9.59
N ALA A 38 -1.49 8.15 8.99
CA ALA A 38 -2.07 6.94 8.39
C ALA A 38 -1.18 6.40 7.28
N TRP A 39 -0.68 7.26 6.39
CA TRP A 39 0.24 6.91 5.31
C TRP A 39 1.53 6.27 5.82
N ARG A 40 2.20 6.89 6.79
CA ARG A 40 3.44 6.34 7.38
C ARG A 40 3.22 4.97 8.01
N LEU A 41 2.10 4.78 8.70
CA LEU A 41 1.77 3.51 9.34
C LEU A 41 1.41 2.43 8.31
N ALA A 42 0.72 2.77 7.23
CA ALA A 42 0.43 1.85 6.12
C ALA A 42 1.73 1.42 5.41
N ASP A 43 2.68 2.33 5.23
CA ASP A 43 4.00 1.99 4.65
C ASP A 43 4.80 1.05 5.56
N GLN A 44 4.76 1.27 6.88
CA GLN A 44 5.37 0.36 7.86
C GLN A 44 4.69 -1.02 7.85
N ALA A 45 3.36 -1.08 7.72
CA ALA A 45 2.63 -2.34 7.57
C ALA A 45 3.07 -3.10 6.31
N ARG A 46 3.22 -2.39 5.19
CA ARG A 46 3.72 -2.95 3.92
C ARG A 46 5.13 -3.50 4.03
N MET A 47 6.04 -2.77 4.69
CA MET A 47 7.41 -3.24 4.92
C MET A 47 7.45 -4.50 5.78
N ALA A 48 6.70 -4.54 6.88
CA ALA A 48 6.61 -5.71 7.74
C ALA A 48 6.00 -6.92 7.01
N ALA A 49 4.96 -6.72 6.19
CA ALA A 49 4.37 -7.78 5.37
C ALA A 49 5.37 -8.36 4.36
N ARG A 50 6.21 -7.51 3.73
CA ARG A 50 7.30 -7.97 2.86
C ARG A 50 8.36 -8.77 3.62
N CYS A 51 8.74 -8.33 4.83
CA CYS A 51 9.68 -9.08 5.67
C CYS A 51 9.10 -10.44 6.08
N ALA A 52 7.80 -10.52 6.40
CA ALA A 52 7.13 -11.78 6.68
C ALA A 52 7.15 -12.72 5.46
N MET A 53 6.90 -12.20 4.26
CA MET A 53 6.98 -12.98 3.02
C MET A 53 8.40 -13.51 2.77
N GLN A 54 9.42 -12.66 2.91
CA GLN A 54 10.82 -13.08 2.75
C GLN A 54 11.25 -14.14 3.78
N ALA A 55 10.79 -14.02 5.03
CA ALA A 55 11.04 -15.02 6.05
C ALA A 55 10.35 -16.35 5.73
N HIS A 56 9.14 -16.32 5.19
CA HIS A 56 8.41 -17.51 4.73
C HIS A 56 9.08 -18.16 3.51
N GLU A 57 9.55 -17.38 2.54
CA GLU A 57 10.33 -17.89 1.39
C GLU A 57 11.63 -18.55 1.85
N ALA A 58 12.33 -17.94 2.83
CA ALA A 58 13.53 -18.52 3.42
C ALA A 58 13.21 -19.83 4.18
N LEU A 59 12.08 -19.89 4.87
CA LEU A 59 11.60 -21.13 5.52
C LEU A 59 11.35 -22.22 4.49
N TRP A 60 10.70 -21.90 3.35
CA TRP A 60 10.50 -22.83 2.24
C TRP A 60 11.83 -23.38 1.71
N ALA A 61 12.84 -22.54 1.56
CA ALA A 61 14.16 -22.96 1.08
C ALA A 61 14.88 -23.92 2.06
N LEU A 62 14.51 -23.87 3.33
CA LEU A 62 15.04 -24.75 4.38
C LEU A 62 14.22 -26.02 4.61
N VAL A 63 13.06 -26.15 3.96
CA VAL A 63 12.20 -27.34 4.02
C VAL A 63 12.87 -28.48 3.25
N GLY A 64 13.07 -29.63 3.93
CA GLY A 64 13.58 -30.87 3.35
C GLY A 64 12.57 -32.00 3.54
N GLU A 65 12.91 -33.20 3.01
CA GLU A 65 12.03 -34.38 3.11
C GLU A 65 11.85 -34.88 4.56
N ASP A 66 12.76 -34.51 5.48
CA ASP A 66 12.79 -34.96 6.88
C ASP A 66 12.28 -33.92 7.86
N MET A 67 11.07 -33.36 7.64
CA MET A 67 10.43 -32.48 8.61
C MET A 67 9.80 -33.26 9.77
N THR A 68 10.09 -32.83 11.00
CA THR A 68 9.37 -33.29 12.18
C THR A 68 7.95 -32.69 12.22
N GLU A 69 7.02 -33.35 12.93
CA GLU A 69 5.65 -32.84 13.12
C GLU A 69 5.63 -31.42 13.73
N ALA A 70 6.52 -31.13 14.67
CA ALA A 70 6.64 -29.80 15.27
C ALA A 70 7.14 -28.73 14.27
N GLU A 71 8.02 -29.09 13.34
CA GLU A 71 8.50 -28.19 12.28
C GLU A 71 7.41 -27.96 11.23
N PHE A 72 6.62 -28.98 10.90
CA PHE A 72 5.47 -28.84 10.01
C PHE A 72 4.41 -27.91 10.60
N ASP A 73 4.05 -28.07 11.88
CA ASP A 73 3.14 -27.17 12.59
C ASP A 73 3.66 -25.71 12.62
N ALA A 74 4.97 -25.52 12.79
CA ALA A 74 5.58 -24.20 12.74
C ALA A 74 5.54 -23.58 11.34
N PHE A 75 5.69 -24.39 10.29
CA PHE A 75 5.58 -24.01 8.89
C PHE A 75 4.15 -23.55 8.55
N GLU A 76 3.14 -24.37 8.89
CA GLU A 76 1.73 -24.04 8.66
C GLU A 76 1.33 -22.72 9.35
N LYS A 77 1.78 -22.52 10.61
CA LYS A 77 1.56 -21.27 11.34
C LYS A 77 2.25 -20.07 10.70
N ALA A 78 3.44 -20.25 10.12
CA ALA A 78 4.14 -19.20 9.41
C ALA A 78 3.43 -18.83 8.09
N GLU A 79 2.89 -19.80 7.37
CA GLU A 79 2.10 -19.59 6.16
C GLU A 79 0.82 -18.79 6.46
N ILE A 80 0.08 -19.19 7.50
CA ILE A 80 -1.11 -18.46 7.96
C ILE A 80 -0.74 -17.02 8.34
N ALA A 81 0.36 -16.82 9.07
CA ALA A 81 0.84 -15.52 9.49
C ALA A 81 1.20 -14.62 8.29
N GLN A 82 1.88 -15.14 7.28
CA GLN A 82 2.21 -14.41 6.06
C GLN A 82 0.96 -13.98 5.27
N ILE A 83 -0.03 -14.87 5.16
CA ILE A 83 -1.33 -14.54 4.53
C ILE A 83 -2.05 -13.43 5.30
N SER A 84 -2.05 -13.51 6.63
CA SER A 84 -2.63 -12.49 7.52
C SER A 84 -1.97 -11.12 7.35
N ALA A 85 -0.62 -11.10 7.30
CA ALA A 85 0.14 -9.88 7.04
C ALA A 85 -0.22 -9.21 5.72
N GLY A 86 -0.36 -9.98 4.64
CA GLY A 86 -0.77 -9.46 3.33
C GLY A 86 -2.22 -8.93 3.31
N ARG A 87 -3.11 -9.51 4.11
CA ARG A 87 -4.48 -8.98 4.29
C ARG A 87 -4.46 -7.66 5.07
N ALA A 88 -3.68 -7.61 6.15
CA ALA A 88 -3.55 -6.42 6.98
C ALA A 88 -2.98 -5.24 6.20
N GLU A 89 -1.94 -5.45 5.40
CA GLU A 89 -1.36 -4.44 4.51
C GLU A 89 -2.41 -3.88 3.55
N ARG A 90 -3.15 -4.74 2.85
CA ARG A 90 -4.20 -4.31 1.91
C ARG A 90 -5.31 -3.51 2.59
N ALA A 91 -5.70 -3.89 3.81
CA ALA A 91 -6.71 -3.17 4.58
C ALA A 91 -6.22 -1.75 4.97
N ALA A 92 -4.95 -1.63 5.36
CA ALA A 92 -4.34 -0.33 5.66
C ALA A 92 -4.25 0.56 4.42
N ALA A 93 -3.80 0.02 3.30
CA ALA A 93 -3.73 0.74 2.03
C ALA A 93 -5.11 1.26 1.61
N ALA A 94 -6.13 0.41 1.63
CA ALA A 94 -7.51 0.79 1.29
C ALA A 94 -8.09 1.87 2.22
N ALA A 95 -7.75 1.85 3.52
CA ALA A 95 -8.20 2.87 4.45
C ALA A 95 -7.58 4.25 4.19
N VAL A 96 -6.28 4.27 3.85
CA VAL A 96 -5.56 5.50 3.46
C VAL A 96 -6.10 6.03 2.14
N GLU A 97 -6.31 5.17 1.16
CA GLU A 97 -6.88 5.49 -0.13
C GLU A 97 -8.26 6.16 0.02
N LYS A 98 -9.13 5.56 0.84
CA LYS A 98 -10.45 6.13 1.12
C LYS A 98 -10.37 7.49 1.81
N LEU A 99 -9.41 7.68 2.73
CA LEU A 99 -9.20 8.96 3.39
C LEU A 99 -8.76 10.04 2.40
N ASN A 100 -7.78 9.73 1.53
CA ASN A 100 -7.31 10.66 0.52
C ASN A 100 -8.43 11.07 -0.44
N ALA A 101 -9.21 10.11 -0.93
CA ALA A 101 -10.37 10.39 -1.75
C ALA A 101 -11.40 11.31 -1.05
N ALA A 102 -11.59 11.13 0.27
CA ALA A 102 -12.49 11.98 1.05
C ALA A 102 -11.96 13.40 1.27
N GLN A 103 -10.64 13.56 1.45
CA GLN A 103 -10.02 14.86 1.70
C GLN A 103 -9.87 15.70 0.43
N HIS A 104 -9.38 15.10 -0.64
CA HIS A 104 -9.09 15.83 -1.88
C HIS A 104 -10.11 15.58 -2.99
N GLY A 105 -10.94 14.53 -2.88
CA GLY A 105 -11.91 14.15 -3.92
C GLY A 105 -11.24 13.83 -5.26
N LEU A 106 -9.99 13.39 -5.20
CA LEU A 106 -9.22 12.89 -6.31
C LEU A 106 -8.99 11.39 -6.16
N PRO A 107 -8.89 10.64 -7.27
CA PRO A 107 -8.37 9.29 -7.25
C PRO A 107 -6.96 9.26 -6.64
N PRO A 108 -6.63 8.25 -5.83
CA PRO A 108 -5.38 8.19 -5.04
C PRO A 108 -4.10 8.33 -5.84
N LYS A 109 -4.08 7.80 -7.06
CA LYS A 109 -2.93 7.95 -7.96
C LYS A 109 -2.68 9.40 -8.35
N LEU A 110 -3.73 10.14 -8.67
CA LEU A 110 -3.62 11.56 -9.03
C LEU A 110 -3.26 12.41 -7.83
N ASP A 111 -3.76 12.07 -6.64
CA ASP A 111 -3.41 12.73 -5.40
C ASP A 111 -1.92 12.55 -5.06
N ALA A 112 -1.40 11.33 -5.18
CA ALA A 112 0.02 11.04 -5.02
C ALA A 112 0.90 11.79 -6.03
N LEU A 113 0.47 11.91 -7.28
CA LEU A 113 1.18 12.69 -8.30
C LEU A 113 1.16 14.19 -7.98
N CYS A 114 0.05 14.71 -7.46
CA CYS A 114 -0.04 16.10 -6.99
C CYS A 114 0.98 16.37 -5.87
N GLU A 115 1.09 15.47 -4.90
CA GLU A 115 2.06 15.60 -3.80
C GLU A 115 3.51 15.56 -4.31
N GLN A 116 3.84 14.58 -5.17
CA GLN A 116 5.19 14.42 -5.73
C GLN A 116 5.65 15.61 -6.56
N THR A 117 4.74 16.20 -7.33
CA THR A 117 5.05 17.29 -8.25
C THR A 117 4.76 18.69 -7.66
N GLY A 118 4.16 18.76 -6.47
CA GLY A 118 3.70 20.01 -5.88
C GLY A 118 2.56 20.67 -6.67
N THR A 119 1.79 19.87 -7.44
CA THR A 119 0.63 20.35 -8.19
C THR A 119 -0.56 20.52 -7.26
N ARG A 120 -1.39 21.54 -7.47
CA ARG A 120 -2.58 21.78 -6.65
C ARG A 120 -3.69 20.80 -6.99
N PRO A 121 -4.25 20.05 -6.01
CA PRO A 121 -5.33 19.08 -6.24
C PRO A 121 -6.58 19.68 -6.92
N GLU A 122 -6.88 20.97 -6.62
CA GLU A 122 -8.04 21.66 -7.20
C GLU A 122 -7.94 21.79 -8.72
N GLY A 123 -6.72 22.03 -9.25
CA GLY A 123 -6.50 22.10 -10.70
C GLY A 123 -6.73 20.77 -11.39
N ILE A 124 -6.30 19.68 -10.75
CA ILE A 124 -6.52 18.33 -11.28
C ILE A 124 -7.98 17.91 -11.16
N LYS A 125 -8.70 18.31 -10.10
CA LYS A 125 -10.16 18.14 -10.01
C LYS A 125 -10.90 18.82 -11.14
N ALA A 126 -10.55 20.08 -11.42
CA ALA A 126 -11.16 20.83 -12.51
C ALA A 126 -10.90 20.13 -13.86
N LEU A 127 -9.70 19.57 -14.05
CA LEU A 127 -9.34 18.84 -15.25
C LEU A 127 -10.12 17.51 -15.37
N MET A 128 -10.28 16.78 -14.27
CA MET A 128 -11.10 15.57 -14.22
C MET A 128 -12.57 15.88 -14.56
N ALA A 129 -13.14 16.90 -13.93
CA ALA A 129 -14.51 17.34 -14.21
C ALA A 129 -14.68 17.73 -15.68
N TYR A 130 -13.70 18.43 -16.25
CA TYR A 130 -13.73 18.78 -17.69
C TYR A 130 -13.80 17.53 -18.57
N TYR A 131 -12.99 16.52 -18.34
CA TYR A 131 -13.01 15.30 -19.17
C TYR A 131 -14.27 14.46 -18.97
N THR A 132 -14.75 14.35 -17.75
CA THR A 132 -15.96 13.54 -17.47
C THR A 132 -17.25 14.22 -17.89
N GLU A 133 -17.40 15.53 -17.64
CA GLU A 133 -18.63 16.28 -17.88
C GLU A 133 -18.73 16.81 -19.31
N ASN A 134 -17.62 17.33 -19.88
CA ASN A 134 -17.64 17.97 -21.19
C ASN A 134 -17.18 17.05 -22.32
N SER A 135 -16.32 16.07 -22.07
CA SER A 135 -15.80 15.17 -23.08
C SER A 135 -16.46 13.78 -23.06
N GLY A 136 -17.34 13.53 -22.08
CA GLY A 136 -18.06 12.27 -21.95
C GLY A 136 -17.18 11.05 -21.63
N TRP A 137 -16.01 11.29 -21.06
CA TRP A 137 -15.09 10.21 -20.68
C TRP A 137 -15.52 9.55 -19.37
N THR A 138 -15.20 8.27 -19.22
CA THR A 138 -15.31 7.61 -17.91
C THR A 138 -14.25 8.16 -16.96
N GLU A 139 -14.50 8.07 -15.66
CA GLU A 139 -13.55 8.50 -14.64
C GLU A 139 -12.18 7.82 -14.82
N GLN A 140 -12.18 6.52 -15.16
CA GLN A 140 -10.94 5.77 -15.42
C GLN A 140 -10.16 6.31 -16.62
N GLN A 141 -10.83 6.65 -17.73
CA GLN A 141 -10.21 7.24 -18.91
C GLN A 141 -9.61 8.61 -18.60
N ALA A 142 -10.31 9.42 -17.81
CA ALA A 142 -9.82 10.72 -17.35
C ALA A 142 -8.56 10.57 -16.47
N VAL A 143 -8.56 9.62 -15.53
CA VAL A 143 -7.40 9.31 -14.69
C VAL A 143 -6.20 8.92 -15.52
N GLU A 144 -6.34 7.94 -16.40
CA GLU A 144 -5.25 7.44 -17.26
C GLU A 144 -4.67 8.53 -18.16
N HIS A 145 -5.54 9.43 -18.64
CA HIS A 145 -5.08 10.56 -19.45
C HIS A 145 -4.32 11.60 -18.64
N ILE A 146 -4.82 11.93 -17.45
CA ILE A 146 -4.15 12.89 -16.56
C ILE A 146 -2.81 12.34 -16.07
N GLU A 147 -2.71 11.03 -15.77
CA GLU A 147 -1.42 10.38 -15.46
C GLU A 147 -0.39 10.62 -16.58
N LYS A 148 -0.79 10.43 -17.84
CA LYS A 148 0.09 10.73 -18.98
C LYS A 148 0.51 12.18 -19.08
N LEU A 149 -0.37 13.12 -18.74
CA LEU A 149 -0.01 14.55 -18.71
C LEU A 149 1.03 14.86 -17.62
N PHE A 150 1.05 14.12 -16.51
CA PHE A 150 2.12 14.21 -15.53
C PHE A 150 3.43 13.61 -16.06
N GLU A 151 3.38 12.44 -16.72
CA GLU A 151 4.54 11.78 -17.30
C GLU A 151 5.19 12.62 -18.39
N ASP A 152 4.38 13.25 -19.25
CA ASP A 152 4.84 14.11 -20.36
C ASP A 152 5.30 15.52 -19.90
N GLY A 153 5.22 15.81 -18.59
CA GLY A 153 5.58 17.14 -18.06
C GLY A 153 4.60 18.25 -18.43
N THR A 154 3.49 17.96 -19.08
CA THR A 154 2.49 18.96 -19.49
C THR A 154 1.86 19.68 -18.30
N VAL A 155 1.68 18.96 -17.18
CA VAL A 155 1.16 19.55 -15.93
C VAL A 155 2.13 20.58 -15.35
N GLU A 156 3.44 20.41 -15.49
CA GLU A 156 4.43 21.39 -15.07
C GLU A 156 4.37 22.66 -15.93
N ALA A 157 4.13 22.50 -17.24
CA ALA A 157 3.94 23.64 -18.14
C ALA A 157 2.67 24.46 -17.78
N LEU A 158 1.60 23.80 -17.33
CA LEU A 158 0.38 24.46 -16.84
C LEU A 158 0.59 25.26 -15.56
N LYS A 159 1.60 24.92 -14.73
CA LYS A 159 1.96 25.71 -13.53
C LYS A 159 2.60 27.06 -13.89
N MET A 160 3.24 27.16 -15.06
CA MET A 160 3.91 28.37 -15.52
C MET A 160 2.95 29.39 -16.20
N LEU A 161 1.69 29.01 -16.44
CA LEU A 161 0.67 29.85 -17.06
C LEU A 161 -0.18 30.65 -16.06
N LYS A 162 0.36 30.92 -14.84
CA LYS A 162 -0.27 31.78 -13.84
C LYS A 162 0.31 33.16 -13.81
#